data_c1235d7f38eeec69eaf39fe99c37ab4d
#
_entry.id   c1235d7f38eeec69eaf39fe99c37ab4d
#
_cell.length_a   1.000
_cell.length_b   1.000
_cell.length_c   1.000
_cell.angle_alpha   90.00
_cell.angle_beta   90.00
_cell.angle_gamma   90.00
#
_symmetry.space_group_name_H-M   'P 1'
#
loop_
_entity.id
_entity.type
_entity.pdbx_description
1 polymer ?
#
loop_
_entity_poly.entity_id
_entity_poly.type
_entity_poly.pdbx_seq_one_letter_code
_entity_poly.pdbx_strand_id
1 'polypeptide(L)'
;MNEGPRDLARYLPLSGRPRVDESDVTSDWGPRLAELLVAIDAFAADLAPEILARPDVIAARDRLSSAAAAVTPGRRVRVQALGAVLVEAFELAALTGQRLSVDPITSGAVALDRSLRAPLAIRAVIKNRTLRATDADWSFGSGPELPGTAAALVLFLYGRTGVPGG
;
A
#
# COMPACT_ATOMS: atom_id res chain seq x y z
N MET A 1 7.61 27.64 -53.72
CA MET A 1 6.80 27.88 -52.52
C MET A 1 6.95 26.67 -51.62
N ASN A 2 7.70 26.83 -50.55
CA ASN A 2 8.02 25.72 -49.64
C ASN A 2 7.14 25.92 -48.41
N GLU A 3 6.01 25.21 -48.33
CA GLU A 3 5.20 25.18 -47.08
C GLU A 3 6.01 24.40 -46.03
N GLY A 4 6.59 25.12 -45.10
CA GLY A 4 7.26 24.53 -43.94
C GLY A 4 6.31 23.64 -43.13
N PRO A 5 6.84 22.74 -42.32
CA PRO A 5 6.03 21.81 -41.53
C PRO A 5 5.04 22.60 -40.66
N ARG A 6 3.74 22.38 -40.91
CA ARG A 6 2.66 22.98 -40.13
C ARG A 6 2.88 22.56 -38.68
N ASP A 7 3.01 23.56 -37.82
CA ASP A 7 3.15 23.36 -36.36
C ASP A 7 1.87 22.73 -35.80
N LEU A 8 1.80 21.41 -35.86
CA LEU A 8 0.67 20.61 -35.37
C LEU A 8 0.48 20.78 -33.84
N ALA A 9 1.48 21.30 -33.14
CA ALA A 9 1.40 21.56 -31.71
C ALA A 9 0.30 22.59 -31.36
N ARG A 10 -0.04 23.50 -32.30
CA ARG A 10 -1.12 24.48 -32.11
C ARG A 10 -2.52 23.87 -32.02
N TYR A 11 -2.70 22.67 -32.55
CA TYR A 11 -4.00 22.00 -32.60
C TYR A 11 -4.19 20.95 -31.49
N LEU A 12 -3.18 20.74 -30.63
CA LEU A 12 -3.32 19.83 -29.50
C LEU A 12 -4.10 20.52 -28.37
N PRO A 13 -5.20 19.92 -27.88
CA PRO A 13 -6.07 20.52 -26.86
C PRO A 13 -5.34 20.83 -25.54
N LEU A 14 -4.12 20.33 -25.36
CA LEU A 14 -3.29 20.52 -24.16
C LEU A 14 -2.36 21.74 -24.24
N SER A 15 -2.16 22.34 -25.43
CA SER A 15 -1.21 23.43 -25.62
C SER A 15 -1.63 24.77 -25.00
N GLY A 16 -2.89 24.92 -24.58
CA GLY A 16 -3.43 26.12 -23.95
C GLY A 16 -3.77 26.00 -22.47
N ARG A 17 -3.52 24.84 -21.85
CA ARG A 17 -3.77 24.70 -20.40
C ARG A 17 -2.61 25.34 -19.64
N PRO A 18 -2.89 26.26 -18.68
CA PRO A 18 -1.86 26.71 -17.75
C PRO A 18 -1.27 25.45 -17.08
N ARG A 19 0.07 25.34 -17.09
CA ARG A 19 0.74 24.34 -16.27
C ARG A 19 0.36 24.63 -14.83
N VAL A 20 -0.53 23.79 -14.28
CA VAL A 20 -0.73 23.72 -12.84
C VAL A 20 0.58 23.19 -12.29
N ASP A 21 1.17 23.93 -11.35
CA ASP A 21 2.36 23.47 -10.64
C ASP A 21 1.96 22.27 -9.79
N GLU A 22 2.20 21.06 -10.30
CA GLU A 22 1.90 19.79 -9.63
C GLU A 22 2.98 19.43 -8.62
N SER A 23 3.99 20.29 -8.41
CA SER A 23 5.08 20.01 -7.46
C SER A 23 4.61 19.90 -6.01
N ASP A 24 3.41 20.44 -5.68
CA ASP A 24 2.79 20.32 -4.36
C ASP A 24 1.88 19.09 -4.20
N VAL A 25 1.64 18.31 -5.26
CA VAL A 25 0.74 17.13 -5.24
C VAL A 25 1.44 15.85 -4.77
N THR A 26 2.60 15.93 -4.14
CA THR A 26 3.12 14.77 -3.41
C THR A 26 2.34 14.60 -2.12
N SER A 27 1.40 13.65 -2.13
CA SER A 27 0.58 13.32 -0.98
C SER A 27 1.47 13.04 0.24
N ASP A 28 1.25 13.78 1.34
CA ASP A 28 1.84 13.45 2.62
C ASP A 28 0.99 12.37 3.30
N TRP A 29 1.58 11.20 3.49
CA TRP A 29 0.94 10.08 4.15
C TRP A 29 1.13 10.07 5.67
N GLY A 30 1.71 11.12 6.24
CA GLY A 30 1.89 11.27 7.69
C GLY A 30 0.60 11.12 8.50
N PRO A 31 -0.51 11.78 8.15
CA PRO A 31 -1.78 11.59 8.83
C PRO A 31 -2.27 10.13 8.81
N ARG A 32 -2.16 9.44 7.67
CA ARG A 32 -2.55 8.04 7.53
C ARG A 32 -1.64 7.09 8.31
N LEU A 33 -0.36 7.41 8.40
CA LEU A 33 0.55 6.66 9.27
C LEU A 33 0.19 6.83 10.75
N ALA A 34 -0.17 8.04 11.19
CA ALA A 34 -0.60 8.27 12.55
C ALA A 34 -1.88 7.47 12.89
N GLU A 35 -2.87 7.48 12.00
CA GLU A 35 -4.08 6.67 12.14
C GLU A 35 -3.76 5.16 12.21
N LEU A 36 -2.87 4.69 11.35
CA LEU A 36 -2.41 3.29 11.35
C LEU A 36 -1.73 2.91 12.68
N LEU A 37 -0.86 3.77 13.20
CA LEU A 37 -0.19 3.50 14.49
C LEU A 37 -1.19 3.44 15.65
N VAL A 38 -2.19 4.30 15.68
CA VAL A 38 -3.28 4.24 16.67
C VAL A 38 -4.05 2.92 16.54
N ALA A 39 -4.36 2.48 15.32
CA ALA A 39 -5.04 1.20 15.09
C ALA A 39 -4.18 0.00 15.55
N ILE A 40 -2.88 0.06 15.35
CA ILE A 40 -1.91 -0.96 15.81
C ILE A 40 -1.85 -0.99 17.33
N ASP A 41 -1.79 0.15 17.99
CA ASP A 41 -1.76 0.22 19.46
C ASP A 41 -3.03 -0.35 20.07
N ALA A 42 -4.20 -0.01 19.51
CA ALA A 42 -5.48 -0.58 19.92
C ALA A 42 -5.52 -2.11 19.71
N PHE A 43 -5.10 -2.57 18.54
CA PHE A 43 -4.98 -3.99 18.22
C PHE A 43 -4.06 -4.74 19.21
N ALA A 44 -2.90 -4.16 19.54
CA ALA A 44 -1.95 -4.76 20.46
C ALA A 44 -2.47 -4.82 21.90
N ALA A 45 -3.29 -3.85 22.31
CA ALA A 45 -3.92 -3.82 23.64
C ALA A 45 -4.96 -4.93 23.82
N ASP A 46 -5.60 -5.38 22.73
CA ASP A 46 -6.60 -6.45 22.73
C ASP A 46 -5.98 -7.87 22.70
N LEU A 47 -4.65 -7.98 22.53
CA LEU A 47 -3.98 -9.27 22.49
C LEU A 47 -3.81 -9.86 23.89
N ALA A 48 -4.16 -11.15 24.03
CA ALA A 48 -3.94 -11.89 25.26
C ALA A 48 -2.45 -11.97 25.64
N PRO A 49 -2.10 -11.92 26.93
CA PRO A 49 -0.70 -11.96 27.38
C PRO A 49 0.09 -13.16 26.85
N GLU A 50 -0.57 -14.30 26.72
CA GLU A 50 0.02 -15.54 26.21
C GLU A 50 0.46 -15.40 24.73
N ILE A 51 -0.33 -14.68 23.94
CA ILE A 51 0.00 -14.37 22.53
C ILE A 51 1.19 -13.41 22.49
N LEU A 52 1.18 -12.38 23.32
CA LEU A 52 2.26 -11.39 23.39
C LEU A 52 3.60 -11.99 23.85
N ALA A 53 3.58 -13.10 24.62
CA ALA A 53 4.77 -13.79 25.08
C ALA A 53 5.38 -14.75 24.03
N ARG A 54 4.72 -14.98 22.92
CA ARG A 54 5.22 -15.86 21.86
C ARG A 54 6.44 -15.25 21.16
N PRO A 55 7.53 -16.04 20.94
CA PRO A 55 8.77 -15.53 20.33
C PRO A 55 8.58 -14.96 18.91
N ASP A 56 7.69 -15.57 18.11
CA ASP A 56 7.37 -15.10 16.76
C ASP A 56 6.60 -13.77 16.78
N VAL A 57 5.71 -13.58 17.75
CA VAL A 57 4.97 -12.32 17.95
C VAL A 57 5.90 -11.22 18.46
N ILE A 58 6.81 -11.54 19.39
CA ILE A 58 7.83 -10.60 19.89
C ILE A 58 8.68 -10.11 18.70
N ALA A 59 9.22 -11.03 17.92
CA ALA A 59 10.03 -10.68 16.75
C ALA A 59 9.26 -9.84 15.70
N ALA A 60 7.97 -10.13 15.48
CA ALA A 60 7.13 -9.33 14.58
C ALA A 60 6.90 -7.91 15.12
N ARG A 61 6.68 -7.75 16.42
CA ARG A 61 6.55 -6.44 17.08
C ARG A 61 7.83 -5.62 17.01
N ASP A 62 8.99 -6.26 17.15
CA ASP A 62 10.28 -5.59 17.01
C ASP A 62 10.51 -5.08 15.59
N ARG A 63 10.15 -5.87 14.56
CA ARG A 63 10.19 -5.42 13.17
C ARG A 63 9.24 -4.26 12.92
N LEU A 64 8.00 -4.33 13.43
CA LEU A 64 7.01 -3.27 13.32
C LEU A 64 7.51 -1.98 13.98
N SER A 65 8.04 -2.07 15.19
CA SER A 65 8.63 -0.93 15.92
C SER A 65 9.79 -0.31 15.16
N SER A 66 10.65 -1.16 14.56
CA SER A 66 11.76 -0.70 13.74
C SER A 66 11.29 0.01 12.47
N ALA A 67 10.26 -0.51 11.80
CA ALA A 67 9.66 0.12 10.62
C ALA A 67 9.02 1.47 10.96
N ALA A 68 8.33 1.58 12.08
CA ALA A 68 7.75 2.83 12.56
C ALA A 68 8.84 3.86 12.94
N ALA A 69 9.88 3.44 13.63
CA ALA A 69 11.00 4.30 14.04
C ALA A 69 11.82 4.82 12.85
N ALA A 70 11.84 4.11 11.73
CA ALA A 70 12.51 4.55 10.50
C ALA A 70 11.84 5.76 9.83
N VAL A 71 10.61 6.09 10.23
CA VAL A 71 9.91 7.27 9.71
C VAL A 71 10.37 8.50 10.49
N THR A 72 11.00 9.45 9.78
CA THR A 72 11.53 10.68 10.39
C THR A 72 10.40 11.64 10.74
N PRO A 73 10.24 12.04 12.01
CA PRO A 73 9.26 13.04 12.42
C PRO A 73 9.47 14.39 11.67
N GLY A 74 8.35 15.05 11.33
CA GLY A 74 8.40 16.40 10.71
C GLY A 74 8.76 16.41 9.21
N ARG A 75 9.00 15.24 8.60
CA ARG A 75 9.18 15.12 7.13
C ARG A 75 7.94 14.48 6.50
N ARG A 76 7.68 14.84 5.25
CA ARG A 76 6.63 14.19 4.45
C ARG A 76 6.83 12.68 4.41
N VAL A 77 5.80 11.93 4.77
CA VAL A 77 5.79 10.46 4.74
C VAL A 77 5.42 10.01 3.35
N ARG A 78 6.28 9.19 2.75
CA ARG A 78 6.00 8.56 1.46
C ARG A 78 5.15 7.30 1.65
N VAL A 79 4.37 6.94 0.65
CA VAL A 79 3.54 5.71 0.68
C VAL A 79 4.37 4.44 0.90
N GLN A 80 5.65 4.42 0.50
CA GLN A 80 6.55 3.29 0.75
C GLN A 80 6.85 3.13 2.25
N ALA A 81 7.03 4.23 2.97
CA ALA A 81 7.26 4.19 4.41
C ALA A 81 5.99 3.72 5.15
N LEU A 82 4.81 4.23 4.75
CA LEU A 82 3.53 3.73 5.23
C LEU A 82 3.37 2.23 4.96
N GLY A 83 3.73 1.78 3.75
CA GLY A 83 3.65 0.38 3.36
C GLY A 83 4.59 -0.53 4.15
N ALA A 84 5.79 -0.05 4.53
CA ALA A 84 6.70 -0.80 5.37
C ALA A 84 6.12 -1.07 6.77
N VAL A 85 5.44 -0.09 7.36
CA VAL A 85 4.75 -0.26 8.64
C VAL A 85 3.53 -1.18 8.49
N LEU A 86 2.73 -0.96 7.43
CA LEU A 86 1.50 -1.72 7.20
C LEU A 86 1.76 -3.22 6.99
N VAL A 87 2.82 -3.59 6.24
CA VAL A 87 3.13 -5.00 5.97
C VAL A 87 3.51 -5.74 7.26
N GLU A 88 4.31 -5.12 8.13
CA GLU A 88 4.67 -5.72 9.42
C GLU A 88 3.44 -5.82 10.35
N ALA A 89 2.55 -4.83 10.32
CA ALA A 89 1.30 -4.87 11.08
C ALA A 89 0.36 -6.00 10.61
N PHE A 90 0.25 -6.23 9.30
CA PHE A 90 -0.52 -7.34 8.76
C PHE A 90 0.12 -8.70 9.04
N GLU A 91 1.47 -8.80 9.05
CA GLU A 91 2.15 -10.03 9.50
C GLU A 91 1.85 -10.32 10.97
N LEU A 92 1.90 -9.31 11.83
CA LEU A 92 1.56 -9.46 13.24
C LEU A 92 0.11 -9.94 13.41
N ALA A 93 -0.83 -9.34 12.67
CA ALA A 93 -2.23 -9.76 12.69
C ALA A 93 -2.40 -11.22 12.23
N ALA A 94 -1.70 -11.63 11.17
CA ALA A 94 -1.73 -13.00 10.67
C ALA A 94 -1.17 -13.99 11.69
N LEU A 95 -0.06 -13.67 12.37
CA LEU A 95 0.54 -14.51 13.42
C LEU A 95 -0.36 -14.70 14.64
N THR A 96 -1.13 -13.67 14.98
CA THR A 96 -2.04 -13.71 16.14
C THR A 96 -3.39 -14.33 15.81
N GLY A 97 -3.69 -14.52 14.54
CA GLY A 97 -5.01 -14.99 14.09
C GLY A 97 -6.13 -13.98 14.28
N GLN A 98 -5.77 -12.74 14.62
CA GLN A 98 -6.73 -11.65 14.82
C GLN A 98 -6.75 -10.71 13.62
N ARG A 99 -7.87 -9.99 13.44
CA ARG A 99 -8.03 -9.06 12.31
C ARG A 99 -7.64 -7.65 12.74
N LEU A 100 -6.67 -7.06 12.06
CA LEU A 100 -6.37 -5.63 12.17
C LEU A 100 -7.25 -4.86 11.19
N SER A 101 -8.07 -3.95 11.69
CA SER A 101 -8.87 -3.05 10.86
C SER A 101 -8.02 -1.85 10.43
N VAL A 102 -7.93 -1.65 9.11
CA VAL A 102 -7.16 -0.55 8.50
C VAL A 102 -8.06 0.19 7.52
N ASP A 103 -7.92 1.51 7.50
CA ASP A 103 -8.65 2.35 6.54
C ASP A 103 -8.44 1.87 5.09
N PRO A 104 -9.53 1.74 4.28
CA PRO A 104 -9.44 1.24 2.91
C PRO A 104 -8.53 2.08 2.00
N ILE A 105 -8.46 3.40 2.20
CA ILE A 105 -7.58 4.28 1.42
C ILE A 105 -6.12 3.96 1.71
N THR A 106 -5.78 3.71 2.98
CA THR A 106 -4.43 3.35 3.42
C THR A 106 -3.98 2.03 2.78
N SER A 107 -4.78 0.96 2.92
CA SER A 107 -4.44 -0.35 2.37
C SER A 107 -4.45 -0.35 0.83
N GLY A 108 -5.41 0.34 0.20
CA GLY A 108 -5.51 0.46 -1.25
C GLY A 108 -4.34 1.23 -1.88
N ALA A 109 -3.95 2.36 -1.28
CA ALA A 109 -2.81 3.15 -1.76
C ALA A 109 -1.49 2.37 -1.67
N VAL A 110 -1.26 1.66 -0.56
CA VAL A 110 -0.08 0.81 -0.39
C VAL A 110 -0.10 -0.35 -1.40
N ALA A 111 -1.25 -1.01 -1.59
CA ALA A 111 -1.38 -2.08 -2.56
C ALA A 111 -1.11 -1.59 -4.00
N LEU A 112 -1.65 -0.43 -4.38
CA LEU A 112 -1.44 0.17 -5.70
C LEU A 112 0.04 0.52 -5.92
N ASP A 113 0.68 1.25 -5.01
CA ASP A 113 2.10 1.62 -5.10
C ASP A 113 2.97 0.36 -5.18
N ARG A 114 2.69 -0.65 -4.36
CA ARG A 114 3.47 -1.88 -4.34
C ARG A 114 3.28 -2.70 -5.61
N SER A 115 2.08 -2.74 -6.20
CA SER A 115 1.83 -3.47 -7.45
C SER A 115 2.74 -3.00 -8.59
N LEU A 116 3.05 -1.69 -8.65
CA LEU A 116 3.93 -1.09 -9.64
C LEU A 116 5.41 -1.48 -9.43
N ARG A 117 5.79 -1.85 -8.21
CA ARG A 117 7.17 -2.14 -7.77
C ARG A 117 7.38 -3.58 -7.32
N ALA A 118 6.38 -4.42 -7.44
CA ALA A 118 6.45 -5.81 -7.03
C ALA A 118 7.56 -6.57 -7.80
N PRO A 119 8.14 -7.60 -7.20
CA PRO A 119 9.06 -8.51 -7.90
C PRO A 119 8.45 -9.07 -9.19
N LEU A 120 9.32 -9.42 -10.16
CA LEU A 120 8.88 -9.85 -11.49
C LEU A 120 7.88 -11.02 -11.44
N ALA A 121 8.10 -11.98 -10.55
CA ALA A 121 7.20 -13.13 -10.37
C ALA A 121 5.79 -12.69 -9.96
N ILE A 122 5.68 -11.76 -9.00
CA ILE A 122 4.40 -11.22 -8.55
C ILE A 122 3.74 -10.40 -9.66
N ARG A 123 4.52 -9.54 -10.35
CA ARG A 123 4.01 -8.77 -11.50
C ARG A 123 3.49 -9.66 -12.62
N ALA A 124 4.11 -10.82 -12.84
CA ALA A 124 3.61 -11.80 -13.82
C ALA A 124 2.24 -12.37 -13.42
N VAL A 125 2.02 -12.61 -12.12
CA VAL A 125 0.73 -13.11 -11.61
C VAL A 125 -0.37 -12.06 -11.70
N ILE A 126 -0.08 -10.79 -11.35
CA ILE A 126 -1.08 -9.72 -11.36
C ILE A 126 -1.32 -9.11 -12.74
N LYS A 127 -0.46 -9.42 -13.72
CA LYS A 127 -0.60 -8.93 -15.09
C LYS A 127 -1.95 -9.37 -15.67
N ASN A 128 -2.69 -8.42 -16.22
CA ASN A 128 -4.03 -8.63 -16.77
C ASN A 128 -5.04 -9.21 -15.74
N ARG A 129 -4.89 -8.85 -14.48
CA ARG A 129 -5.83 -9.18 -13.42
C ARG A 129 -6.30 -7.93 -12.68
N THR A 130 -7.50 -8.01 -12.12
CA THR A 130 -8.04 -6.99 -11.21
C THR A 130 -7.85 -7.50 -9.79
N LEU A 131 -7.03 -6.83 -9.00
CA LEU A 131 -6.94 -7.07 -7.57
C LEU A 131 -8.18 -6.47 -6.91
N ARG A 132 -8.88 -7.26 -6.10
CA ARG A 132 -10.09 -6.83 -5.41
C ARG A 132 -10.04 -7.21 -3.94
N ALA A 133 -10.07 -6.21 -3.06
CA ALA A 133 -10.25 -6.45 -1.64
C ALA A 133 -11.69 -6.88 -1.35
N THR A 134 -11.85 -7.94 -0.57
CA THR A 134 -13.17 -8.48 -0.18
C THR A 134 -13.68 -7.90 1.13
N ASP A 135 -12.81 -7.26 1.89
CA ASP A 135 -13.07 -6.68 3.22
C ASP A 135 -12.79 -5.17 3.26
N ALA A 136 -12.47 -4.57 2.10
CA ALA A 136 -12.21 -3.14 1.95
C ALA A 136 -12.75 -2.67 0.59
N ASP A 137 -13.14 -1.39 0.52
CA ASP A 137 -13.73 -0.82 -0.71
C ASP A 137 -12.64 -0.32 -1.67
N TRP A 138 -11.84 -1.25 -2.22
CA TRP A 138 -10.92 -0.93 -3.30
C TRP A 138 -10.71 -2.09 -4.26
N SER A 139 -10.55 -1.75 -5.52
CA SER A 139 -10.10 -2.64 -6.58
C SER A 139 -9.33 -1.86 -7.64
N PHE A 140 -8.35 -2.49 -8.27
CA PHE A 140 -7.61 -1.89 -9.38
C PHE A 140 -7.00 -2.95 -10.28
N GLY A 141 -6.69 -2.56 -11.51
CA GLY A 141 -6.19 -3.44 -12.55
C GLY A 141 -7.22 -3.66 -13.66
N SER A 142 -6.99 -4.64 -14.53
CA SER A 142 -7.89 -4.98 -15.63
C SER A 142 -7.84 -6.48 -15.91
N GLY A 143 -9.00 -7.08 -16.16
CA GLY A 143 -9.15 -8.50 -16.44
C GLY A 143 -9.81 -9.29 -15.30
N PRO A 144 -9.68 -10.62 -15.28
CA PRO A 144 -10.28 -11.45 -14.26
C PRO A 144 -9.88 -11.07 -12.84
N GLU A 145 -10.81 -11.13 -11.90
CA GLU A 145 -10.56 -10.76 -10.52
C GLU A 145 -9.59 -11.73 -9.84
N LEU A 146 -8.72 -11.18 -9.01
CA LEU A 146 -7.92 -11.86 -8.00
C LEU A 146 -8.41 -11.35 -6.65
N PRO A 147 -9.42 -12.01 -6.05
CA PRO A 147 -10.01 -11.58 -4.80
C PRO A 147 -9.14 -11.99 -3.61
N GLY A 148 -9.18 -11.21 -2.55
CA GLY A 148 -8.55 -11.51 -1.27
C GLY A 148 -8.85 -10.43 -0.25
N THR A 149 -8.59 -10.69 1.03
CA THR A 149 -8.64 -9.60 2.02
C THR A 149 -7.57 -8.56 1.72
N ALA A 150 -7.77 -7.32 2.15
CA ALA A 150 -6.77 -6.26 2.00
C ALA A 150 -5.40 -6.71 2.54
N ALA A 151 -5.39 -7.36 3.71
CA ALA A 151 -4.17 -7.90 4.31
C ALA A 151 -3.52 -8.98 3.41
N ALA A 152 -4.29 -9.95 2.92
CA ALA A 152 -3.78 -11.02 2.08
C ALA A 152 -3.19 -10.48 0.76
N LEU A 153 -3.86 -9.52 0.13
CA LEU A 153 -3.39 -8.89 -1.10
C LEU A 153 -2.11 -8.07 -0.86
N VAL A 154 -2.04 -7.28 0.21
CA VAL A 154 -0.83 -6.52 0.55
C VAL A 154 0.33 -7.46 0.86
N LEU A 155 0.15 -8.47 1.71
CA LEU A 155 1.19 -9.45 2.04
C LEU A 155 1.69 -10.20 0.79
N PHE A 156 0.79 -10.60 -0.11
CA PHE A 156 1.14 -11.19 -1.39
C PHE A 156 2.01 -10.24 -2.25
N LEU A 157 1.61 -8.98 -2.39
CA LEU A 157 2.35 -7.99 -3.18
C LEU A 157 3.76 -7.73 -2.61
N TYR A 158 3.94 -7.88 -1.30
CA TYR A 158 5.26 -7.82 -0.65
C TYR A 158 6.03 -9.13 -0.70
N GLY A 159 5.45 -10.21 -1.22
CA GLY A 159 6.09 -11.52 -1.31
C GLY A 159 6.16 -12.26 0.02
N ARG A 160 5.28 -11.91 0.97
CA ARG A 160 5.21 -12.53 2.30
C ARG A 160 4.30 -13.76 2.34
N THR A 161 3.37 -13.87 1.40
CA THR A 161 2.42 -14.99 1.27
C THR A 161 2.32 -15.44 -0.18
N GLY A 162 1.71 -16.62 -0.39
CA GLY A 162 1.34 -17.09 -1.72
C GLY A 162 0.20 -16.29 -2.34
N VAL A 163 -0.24 -16.72 -3.53
CA VAL A 163 -1.34 -16.07 -4.27
C VAL A 163 -2.63 -16.18 -3.46
N PRO A 164 -3.37 -15.08 -3.20
CA PRO A 164 -4.65 -15.13 -2.52
C PRO A 164 -5.66 -15.99 -3.27
N GLY A 165 -6.43 -16.81 -2.55
CA GLY A 165 -7.50 -17.65 -3.13
C GLY A 165 -7.00 -18.92 -3.83
N GLY A 166 -5.72 -19.28 -3.67
CA GLY A 166 -5.16 -20.56 -4.11
C GLY A 166 -5.37 -21.66 -3.08
#